data_fb90af91bc9b74d135ecdd868c979c5d
#
_entry.id   fb90af91bc9b74d135ecdd868c979c5d
#
_cell.length_a   1.000
_cell.length_b   1.000
_cell.length_c   1.000
_cell.angle_alpha   90.00
_cell.angle_beta   90.00
_cell.angle_gamma   90.00
#
_symmetry.space_group_name_H-M   'P 1'
#
loop_
_entity.id
_entity.type
_entity.pdbx_description
1 polymer ?
#
loop_
_entity_poly.entity_id
_entity_poly.type
_entity_poly.pdbx_seq_one_letter_code
_entity_poly.pdbx_strand_id
1 'polypeptide(L)'
;MVFGAFTILNLLRETGAIDDVKSTIARISDDRRVQLIVIGMMLPIFLEGAAGAGAPAAIAAPFLVALGFDPVTSIAVALLGDATPASWGGAGLTTINGGAALVDAGLSTVSLNAAMVGRFHMFGVLIIPFIMVGMVFGKKGFKGAVPYLCFAGVSTCTVMFLLSNFVGAEVTSMGTGLISMLLSLAYVKLVGVKTPEKFRHHAAAQQRKYSAFRAMSPYIYMLVLLPLVRYGFPAVVPNGFAVMCTFGYIFWVDVVILVCGMLGAATLGVSAKQYRAVCSRTVGNVLPVLITMGSLLIVSYIMQSPTTGMMNLLASDIAAVVGRFYPAAAVLIGS
;
A
#
# COMPACT_ATOMS: atom_id res chain seq x y z
N MET A 1 11.29 10.06 0.83
CA MET A 1 10.41 8.87 0.73
C MET A 1 10.05 8.55 -0.71
N VAL A 2 9.40 9.43 -1.47
CA VAL A 2 8.99 9.16 -2.87
C VAL A 2 10.17 8.71 -3.74
N PHE A 3 11.31 9.41 -3.69
CA PHE A 3 12.49 9.05 -4.48
C PHE A 3 13.01 7.63 -4.15
N GLY A 4 13.15 7.29 -2.87
CA GLY A 4 13.62 5.97 -2.45
C GLY A 4 12.67 4.84 -2.90
N ALA A 5 11.36 5.04 -2.72
CA ALA A 5 10.34 4.10 -3.12
C ALA A 5 10.33 3.85 -4.65
N PHE A 6 10.39 4.93 -5.45
CA PHE A 6 10.50 4.81 -6.91
C PHE A 6 11.83 4.21 -7.36
N THR A 7 12.92 4.43 -6.61
CA THR A 7 14.21 3.79 -6.90
C THR A 7 14.11 2.27 -6.75
N ILE A 8 13.50 1.77 -5.69
CA ILE A 8 13.25 0.32 -5.50
C ILE A 8 12.36 -0.21 -6.62
N LEU A 9 11.26 0.47 -6.95
CA LEU A 9 10.37 0.04 -8.01
C LEU A 9 11.07 -0.02 -9.38
N ASN A 10 11.84 1.02 -9.73
CA ASN A 10 12.59 1.06 -10.99
C ASN A 10 13.70 0.01 -11.01
N LEU A 11 14.36 -0.23 -9.88
CA LEU A 11 15.34 -1.32 -9.75
C LEU A 11 14.72 -2.67 -10.10
N LEU A 12 13.54 -2.97 -9.56
CA LEU A 12 12.83 -4.22 -9.82
C LEU A 12 12.34 -4.33 -11.27
N ARG A 13 11.92 -3.21 -11.87
CA ARG A 13 11.52 -3.15 -13.29
C ARG A 13 12.71 -3.40 -14.21
N GLU A 14 13.81 -2.69 -14.01
CA GLU A 14 14.99 -2.79 -14.88
C GLU A 14 15.72 -4.13 -14.75
N THR A 15 15.69 -4.76 -13.58
CA THR A 15 16.27 -6.10 -13.38
C THR A 15 15.36 -7.22 -13.90
N GLY A 16 14.08 -6.96 -14.16
CA GLY A 16 13.06 -7.96 -14.46
C GLY A 16 12.54 -8.69 -13.21
N ALA A 17 13.00 -8.34 -12.01
CA ALA A 17 12.57 -8.98 -10.77
C ALA A 17 11.08 -8.83 -10.53
N ILE A 18 10.46 -7.73 -11.00
CA ILE A 18 9.00 -7.54 -10.89
C ILE A 18 8.22 -8.61 -11.66
N ASP A 19 8.75 -9.08 -12.79
CA ASP A 19 8.09 -10.13 -13.59
C ASP A 19 8.20 -11.50 -12.93
N ASP A 20 9.29 -11.74 -12.18
CA ASP A 20 9.42 -12.94 -11.35
C ASP A 20 8.44 -12.92 -10.17
N VAL A 21 8.18 -11.75 -9.57
CA VAL A 21 7.12 -11.59 -8.56
C VAL A 21 5.76 -11.88 -9.18
N LYS A 22 5.44 -11.29 -10.33
CA LYS A 22 4.19 -11.53 -11.06
C LYS A 22 4.00 -13.01 -11.38
N SER A 23 5.03 -13.67 -11.94
CA SER A 23 4.97 -15.10 -12.28
C SER A 23 4.77 -15.99 -11.06
N THR A 24 5.31 -15.59 -9.91
CA THR A 24 5.12 -16.28 -8.64
C THR A 24 3.68 -16.19 -8.18
N ILE A 25 3.10 -14.99 -8.21
CA ILE A 25 1.71 -14.75 -7.82
C ILE A 25 0.74 -15.48 -8.77
N ALA A 26 0.98 -15.43 -10.08
CA ALA A 26 0.15 -16.10 -11.08
C ALA A 26 0.07 -17.62 -10.90
N ARG A 27 1.11 -18.24 -10.32
CA ARG A 27 1.16 -19.69 -10.03
C ARG A 27 0.51 -20.09 -8.70
N ILE A 28 0.00 -19.12 -7.93
CA ILE A 28 -0.63 -19.39 -6.62
C ILE A 28 -1.89 -20.22 -6.80
N SER A 29 -2.70 -19.92 -7.80
CA SER A 29 -3.98 -20.57 -8.05
C SER A 29 -4.38 -20.46 -9.51
N ASP A 30 -4.99 -21.52 -10.04
CA ASP A 30 -5.65 -21.52 -11.36
C ASP A 30 -7.02 -20.82 -11.32
N ASP A 31 -7.51 -20.45 -10.15
CA ASP A 31 -8.79 -19.77 -9.99
C ASP A 31 -8.66 -18.27 -10.26
N ARG A 32 -9.28 -17.78 -11.32
CA ARG A 32 -9.27 -16.35 -11.70
C ARG A 32 -9.77 -15.43 -10.60
N ARG A 33 -10.64 -15.89 -9.72
CA ARG A 33 -11.17 -15.10 -8.60
C ARG A 33 -10.13 -14.93 -7.51
N VAL A 34 -9.33 -15.96 -7.25
CA VAL A 34 -8.16 -15.88 -6.36
C VAL A 34 -7.12 -14.95 -6.95
N GLN A 35 -6.79 -15.11 -8.24
CA GLN A 35 -5.86 -14.23 -8.96
C GLN A 35 -6.31 -12.77 -8.90
N LEU A 36 -7.63 -12.52 -9.10
CA LEU A 36 -8.22 -11.18 -9.01
C LEU A 36 -7.97 -10.53 -7.64
N ILE A 37 -8.24 -11.25 -6.54
CA ILE A 37 -8.08 -10.71 -5.18
C ILE A 37 -6.60 -10.51 -4.84
N VAL A 38 -5.74 -11.48 -5.16
CA VAL A 38 -4.31 -11.36 -4.85
C VAL A 38 -3.66 -10.22 -5.64
N ILE A 39 -3.97 -10.10 -6.94
CA ILE A 39 -3.35 -9.13 -7.83
C ILE A 39 -4.09 -7.78 -7.84
N GLY A 40 -5.41 -7.80 -7.72
CA GLY A 40 -6.24 -6.60 -7.76
C GLY A 40 -6.36 -5.89 -6.42
N MET A 41 -6.15 -6.59 -5.28
CA MET A 41 -6.28 -6.02 -3.95
C MET A 41 -4.98 -6.13 -3.14
N MET A 42 -4.49 -7.35 -2.87
CA MET A 42 -3.38 -7.54 -1.94
C MET A 42 -2.05 -7.00 -2.48
N LEU A 43 -1.81 -7.16 -3.79
CA LEU A 43 -0.62 -6.60 -4.44
C LEU A 43 -0.64 -5.06 -4.47
N PRO A 44 -1.73 -4.37 -4.85
CA PRO A 44 -1.84 -2.93 -4.67
C PRO A 44 -1.63 -2.47 -3.23
N ILE A 45 -2.22 -3.13 -2.23
CA ILE A 45 -1.99 -2.81 -0.83
C ILE A 45 -0.50 -2.86 -0.48
N PHE A 46 0.20 -3.90 -0.93
CA PHE A 46 1.64 -4.04 -0.72
C PHE A 46 2.43 -2.92 -1.42
N LEU A 47 2.16 -2.68 -2.70
CA LEU A 47 2.88 -1.70 -3.51
C LEU A 47 2.59 -0.25 -3.08
N GLU A 48 1.39 0.06 -2.61
CA GLU A 48 1.04 1.38 -2.10
C GLU A 48 1.85 1.71 -0.83
N GLY A 49 1.98 0.75 0.08
CA GLY A 49 2.87 0.91 1.23
C GLY A 49 4.34 1.09 0.85
N ALA A 50 4.76 0.46 -0.24
CA ALA A 50 6.14 0.49 -0.69
C ALA A 50 6.50 1.74 -1.52
N ALA A 51 5.61 2.20 -2.40
CA ALA A 51 5.88 3.27 -3.35
C ALA A 51 4.89 4.45 -3.25
N GLY A 52 3.64 4.18 -2.93
CA GLY A 52 2.58 5.19 -2.90
C GLY A 52 2.28 5.83 -4.28
N ALA A 53 1.57 6.95 -4.23
CA ALA A 53 1.36 7.87 -5.37
C ALA A 53 0.76 7.22 -6.63
N GLY A 54 -0.16 6.24 -6.48
CA GLY A 54 -0.84 5.60 -7.61
C GLY A 54 0.02 4.62 -8.43
N ALA A 55 1.27 4.38 -8.02
CA ALA A 55 2.14 3.40 -8.67
C ALA A 55 1.55 1.97 -8.66
N PRO A 56 0.84 1.53 -7.61
CA PRO A 56 0.24 0.20 -7.56
C PRO A 56 -0.77 -0.05 -8.68
N ALA A 57 -1.68 0.88 -8.94
CA ALA A 57 -2.68 0.75 -10.00
C ALA A 57 -2.02 0.63 -11.38
N ALA A 58 -0.95 1.42 -11.62
CA ALA A 58 -0.16 1.37 -12.84
C ALA A 58 0.58 0.03 -13.07
N ILE A 59 0.74 -0.79 -12.03
CA ILE A 59 1.37 -2.12 -12.10
C ILE A 59 0.31 -3.22 -12.14
N ALA A 60 -0.70 -3.15 -11.25
CA ALA A 60 -1.69 -4.19 -11.09
C ALA A 60 -2.63 -4.29 -12.31
N ALA A 61 -3.04 -3.15 -12.92
CA ALA A 61 -3.93 -3.18 -14.05
C ALA A 61 -3.33 -3.90 -15.27
N PRO A 62 -2.11 -3.56 -15.78
CA PRO A 62 -1.48 -4.31 -16.86
C PRO A 62 -1.25 -5.79 -16.51
N PHE A 63 -1.04 -6.10 -15.25
CA PHE A 63 -0.86 -7.48 -14.82
C PHE A 63 -2.17 -8.27 -14.92
N LEU A 64 -3.31 -7.70 -14.49
CA LEU A 64 -4.62 -8.31 -14.68
C LEU A 64 -4.93 -8.50 -16.17
N VAL A 65 -4.63 -7.51 -17.00
CA VAL A 65 -4.80 -7.63 -18.48
C VAL A 65 -3.95 -8.77 -19.03
N ALA A 66 -2.70 -8.93 -18.59
CA ALA A 66 -1.84 -10.04 -19.02
C ALA A 66 -2.39 -11.42 -18.60
N LEU A 67 -3.19 -11.48 -17.55
CA LEU A 67 -3.93 -12.69 -17.14
C LEU A 67 -5.28 -12.86 -17.86
N GLY A 68 -5.56 -12.03 -18.87
CA GLY A 68 -6.77 -12.14 -19.70
C GLY A 68 -8.01 -11.51 -19.08
N PHE A 69 -7.86 -10.56 -18.14
CA PHE A 69 -8.97 -9.73 -17.69
C PHE A 69 -9.21 -8.58 -18.68
N ASP A 70 -10.44 -8.11 -18.75
CA ASP A 70 -10.80 -6.94 -19.56
C ASP A 70 -10.03 -5.71 -19.12
N PRO A 71 -9.45 -4.89 -20.03
CA PRO A 71 -8.62 -3.74 -19.66
C PRO A 71 -9.33 -2.70 -18.80
N VAL A 72 -10.57 -2.34 -19.11
CA VAL A 72 -11.33 -1.34 -18.36
C VAL A 72 -11.62 -1.84 -16.94
N THR A 73 -12.09 -3.08 -16.85
CA THR A 73 -12.35 -3.73 -15.57
C THR A 73 -11.07 -3.91 -14.75
N SER A 74 -9.93 -4.21 -15.40
CA SER A 74 -8.63 -4.33 -14.74
C SER A 74 -8.18 -3.02 -14.11
N ILE A 75 -8.37 -1.90 -14.80
CA ILE A 75 -8.09 -0.56 -14.26
C ILE A 75 -8.99 -0.26 -13.06
N ALA A 76 -10.30 -0.49 -13.19
CA ALA A 76 -11.25 -0.23 -12.12
C ALA A 76 -10.95 -1.07 -10.86
N VAL A 77 -10.61 -2.35 -11.03
CA VAL A 77 -10.20 -3.24 -9.92
C VAL A 77 -8.90 -2.77 -9.29
N ALA A 78 -7.91 -2.40 -10.10
CA ALA A 78 -6.62 -1.93 -9.60
C ALA A 78 -6.74 -0.63 -8.81
N LEU A 79 -7.56 0.31 -9.27
CA LEU A 79 -7.87 1.56 -8.57
C LEU A 79 -8.62 1.31 -7.26
N LEU A 80 -9.59 0.38 -7.24
CA LEU A 80 -10.31 0.01 -6.04
C LEU A 80 -9.36 -0.63 -5.00
N GLY A 81 -8.43 -1.46 -5.46
CA GLY A 81 -7.40 -2.06 -4.60
C GLY A 81 -6.41 -1.04 -4.07
N ASP A 82 -6.03 -0.06 -4.88
CA ASP A 82 -5.12 1.03 -4.54
C ASP A 82 -5.75 2.01 -3.53
N ALA A 83 -7.04 2.29 -3.65
CA ALA A 83 -7.76 3.14 -2.71
C ALA A 83 -7.82 2.56 -1.28
N THR A 84 -7.76 1.23 -1.14
CA THR A 84 -7.85 0.54 0.15
C THR A 84 -6.73 0.95 1.12
N PRO A 85 -5.44 0.98 0.73
CA PRO A 85 -4.32 1.30 1.61
C PRO A 85 -3.84 2.76 1.51
N ALA A 86 -4.51 3.62 0.75
CA ALA A 86 -4.05 4.97 0.42
C ALA A 86 -3.67 5.81 1.66
N SER A 87 -4.30 5.57 2.80
CA SER A 87 -3.98 6.24 4.06
C SER A 87 -2.58 5.93 4.58
N TRP A 88 -1.93 4.85 4.12
CA TRP A 88 -0.57 4.48 4.51
C TRP A 88 0.39 4.41 3.31
N GLY A 89 0.06 5.12 2.23
CA GLY A 89 0.88 5.19 1.04
C GLY A 89 2.28 5.72 1.34
N GLY A 90 3.28 5.21 0.60
CA GLY A 90 4.66 5.61 0.73
C GLY A 90 5.19 5.47 2.16
N ALA A 91 5.13 4.27 2.74
CA ALA A 91 5.57 3.99 4.11
C ALA A 91 4.88 4.88 5.17
N GLY A 92 3.56 5.06 5.05
CA GLY A 92 2.75 5.77 6.05
C GLY A 92 2.80 7.30 5.95
N LEU A 93 3.40 7.85 4.89
CA LEU A 93 3.56 9.30 4.70
C LEU A 93 2.23 10.05 4.79
N THR A 94 1.18 9.50 4.20
CA THR A 94 -0.16 10.12 4.20
C THR A 94 -0.75 10.23 5.60
N THR A 95 -0.65 9.19 6.43
CA THR A 95 -1.12 9.24 7.83
C THR A 95 -0.25 10.17 8.69
N ILE A 96 1.08 10.13 8.50
CA ILE A 96 2.01 10.96 9.28
C ILE A 96 1.78 12.44 8.99
N ASN A 97 1.75 12.84 7.72
CA ASN A 97 1.53 14.22 7.32
C ASN A 97 0.08 14.68 7.50
N GLY A 98 -0.89 13.82 7.16
CA GLY A 98 -2.31 14.15 7.33
C GLY A 98 -2.72 14.37 8.78
N GLY A 99 -2.06 13.68 9.71
CA GLY A 99 -2.27 13.86 11.15
C GLY A 99 -1.36 14.90 11.81
N ALA A 100 -0.42 15.51 11.08
CA ALA A 100 0.59 16.38 11.67
C ALA A 100 0.00 17.54 12.48
N ALA A 101 -1.01 18.22 11.95
CA ALA A 101 -1.67 19.33 12.65
C ALA A 101 -2.28 18.93 14.01
N LEU A 102 -2.82 17.70 14.14
CA LEU A 102 -3.34 17.19 15.41
C LEU A 102 -2.21 16.86 16.38
N VAL A 103 -1.09 16.35 15.88
CA VAL A 103 0.10 16.05 16.68
C VAL A 103 0.75 17.33 17.19
N ASP A 104 0.91 18.33 16.33
CA ASP A 104 1.51 19.64 16.66
C ASP A 104 0.65 20.40 17.68
N ALA A 105 -0.68 20.25 17.61
CA ALA A 105 -1.61 20.80 18.59
C ALA A 105 -1.66 19.99 19.92
N GLY A 106 -0.93 18.89 20.04
CA GLY A 106 -0.95 18.01 21.23
C GLY A 106 -2.24 17.23 21.41
N LEU A 107 -3.11 17.18 20.39
CA LEU A 107 -4.41 16.52 20.45
C LEU A 107 -4.35 15.02 20.08
N SER A 108 -3.27 14.58 19.43
CA SER A 108 -3.10 13.21 19.00
C SER A 108 -1.61 12.84 18.93
N THR A 109 -1.35 11.57 18.57
CA THR A 109 -0.01 11.06 18.25
C THR A 109 -0.05 10.36 16.90
N VAL A 110 1.11 10.20 16.23
CA VAL A 110 1.21 9.46 14.97
C VAL A 110 0.65 8.04 15.12
N SER A 111 0.95 7.38 16.24
CA SER A 111 0.47 6.01 16.51
C SER A 111 -1.05 5.98 16.70
N LEU A 112 -1.63 6.95 17.41
CA LEU A 112 -3.07 7.02 17.60
C LEU A 112 -3.79 7.31 16.28
N ASN A 113 -3.26 8.22 15.45
CA ASN A 113 -3.80 8.49 14.12
C ASN A 113 -3.78 7.23 13.25
N ALA A 114 -2.66 6.51 13.22
CA ALA A 114 -2.56 5.25 12.48
C ALA A 114 -3.58 4.20 12.95
N ALA A 115 -3.75 4.06 14.28
CA ALA A 115 -4.70 3.14 14.88
C ALA A 115 -6.15 3.50 14.52
N MET A 116 -6.51 4.77 14.60
CA MET A 116 -7.86 5.23 14.26
C MET A 116 -8.18 5.03 12.78
N VAL A 117 -7.27 5.40 11.89
CA VAL A 117 -7.39 5.14 10.44
C VAL A 117 -7.58 3.65 10.19
N GLY A 118 -6.79 2.78 10.83
CA GLY A 118 -6.92 1.33 10.71
C GLY A 118 -8.30 0.80 11.09
N ARG A 119 -8.89 1.34 12.15
CA ARG A 119 -10.25 0.97 12.60
C ARG A 119 -11.32 1.34 11.57
N PHE A 120 -11.20 2.51 10.95
CA PHE A 120 -12.13 2.92 9.89
C PHE A 120 -12.01 2.05 8.63
N HIS A 121 -10.78 1.72 8.22
CA HIS A 121 -10.55 0.90 7.04
C HIS A 121 -11.07 -0.55 7.16
N MET A 122 -11.26 -1.07 8.37
CA MET A 122 -11.77 -2.43 8.59
C MET A 122 -13.06 -2.71 7.81
N PHE A 123 -14.00 -1.77 7.81
CA PHE A 123 -15.30 -1.95 7.14
C PHE A 123 -15.14 -2.07 5.62
N GLY A 124 -14.32 -1.20 5.01
CA GLY A 124 -14.05 -1.25 3.58
C GLY A 124 -13.34 -2.52 3.17
N VAL A 125 -12.25 -2.86 3.85
CA VAL A 125 -11.42 -4.04 3.54
C VAL A 125 -12.19 -5.35 3.55
N LEU A 126 -13.16 -5.50 4.47
CA LEU A 126 -14.02 -6.68 4.53
C LEU A 126 -14.90 -6.86 3.29
N ILE A 127 -15.36 -5.76 2.71
CA ILE A 127 -16.35 -5.78 1.62
C ILE A 127 -15.68 -5.81 0.24
N ILE A 128 -14.49 -5.22 0.10
CA ILE A 128 -13.80 -5.07 -1.19
C ILE A 128 -13.64 -6.37 -1.97
N PRO A 129 -13.26 -7.54 -1.38
CA PRO A 129 -13.16 -8.79 -2.13
C PRO A 129 -14.48 -9.18 -2.82
N PHE A 130 -15.60 -8.91 -2.18
CA PHE A 130 -16.92 -9.19 -2.73
C PHE A 130 -17.28 -8.22 -3.85
N ILE A 131 -16.99 -6.93 -3.67
CA ILE A 131 -17.22 -5.91 -4.71
C ILE A 131 -16.40 -6.27 -5.96
N MET A 132 -15.12 -6.58 -5.82
CA MET A 132 -14.25 -6.94 -6.94
C MET A 132 -14.75 -8.17 -7.71
N VAL A 133 -15.10 -9.24 -7.01
CA VAL A 133 -15.62 -10.45 -7.64
C VAL A 133 -16.99 -10.20 -8.27
N GLY A 134 -17.84 -9.41 -7.62
CA GLY A 134 -19.15 -9.01 -8.14
C GLY A 134 -19.03 -8.17 -9.42
N MET A 135 -18.08 -7.24 -9.45
CA MET A 135 -17.83 -6.35 -10.59
C MET A 135 -17.30 -7.13 -11.82
N VAL A 136 -16.38 -8.06 -11.61
CA VAL A 136 -15.72 -8.80 -12.70
C VAL A 136 -16.55 -9.99 -13.19
N PHE A 137 -17.16 -10.75 -12.28
CA PHE A 137 -17.80 -12.04 -12.60
C PHE A 137 -19.31 -12.05 -12.34
N GLY A 138 -19.86 -10.95 -11.81
CA GLY A 138 -21.27 -10.84 -11.41
C GLY A 138 -21.63 -11.87 -10.34
N LYS A 139 -22.94 -12.12 -10.18
CA LYS A 139 -23.47 -13.05 -9.17
C LYS A 139 -22.92 -14.48 -9.29
N LYS A 140 -22.54 -14.91 -10.49
CA LYS A 140 -21.98 -16.25 -10.75
C LYS A 140 -20.58 -16.42 -10.16
N GLY A 141 -19.84 -15.33 -9.96
CA GLY A 141 -18.49 -15.31 -9.36
C GLY A 141 -18.46 -15.80 -7.92
N PHE A 142 -19.54 -15.64 -7.18
CA PHE A 142 -19.61 -16.03 -5.77
C PHE A 142 -19.73 -17.54 -5.53
N LYS A 143 -20.20 -18.31 -6.54
CA LYS A 143 -20.44 -19.74 -6.39
C LYS A 143 -19.14 -20.50 -6.07
N GLY A 144 -19.02 -20.99 -4.83
CA GLY A 144 -17.86 -21.75 -4.34
C GLY A 144 -16.66 -20.89 -3.94
N ALA A 145 -16.71 -19.54 -4.11
CA ALA A 145 -15.64 -18.64 -3.71
C ALA A 145 -15.91 -17.92 -2.38
N VAL A 146 -17.16 -17.88 -1.91
CA VAL A 146 -17.53 -17.13 -0.69
C VAL A 146 -16.63 -17.44 0.51
N PRO A 147 -16.30 -18.70 0.85
CA PRO A 147 -15.41 -18.97 1.98
C PRO A 147 -14.03 -18.34 1.82
N TYR A 148 -13.48 -18.34 0.60
CA TYR A 148 -12.20 -17.69 0.29
C TYR A 148 -12.32 -16.16 0.38
N LEU A 149 -13.40 -15.56 -0.12
CA LEU A 149 -13.61 -14.11 -0.06
C LEU A 149 -13.76 -13.62 1.38
N CYS A 150 -14.52 -14.36 2.21
CA CYS A 150 -14.59 -14.10 3.65
C CYS A 150 -13.20 -14.19 4.29
N PHE A 151 -12.44 -15.25 3.99
CA PHE A 151 -11.09 -15.40 4.51
C PHE A 151 -10.18 -14.25 4.06
N ALA A 152 -10.18 -13.89 2.78
CA ALA A 152 -9.38 -12.80 2.23
C ALA A 152 -9.71 -11.46 2.90
N GLY A 153 -11.01 -11.12 3.05
CA GLY A 153 -11.44 -9.91 3.72
C GLY A 153 -11.05 -9.89 5.20
N VAL A 154 -11.38 -10.96 5.94
CA VAL A 154 -11.10 -11.04 7.39
C VAL A 154 -9.60 -11.07 7.67
N SER A 155 -8.81 -11.86 6.94
CA SER A 155 -7.36 -11.92 7.16
C SER A 155 -6.68 -10.59 6.86
N THR A 156 -7.02 -9.94 5.74
CA THR A 156 -6.47 -8.63 5.37
C THR A 156 -6.86 -7.57 6.40
N CYS A 157 -8.12 -7.55 6.83
CA CYS A 157 -8.63 -6.67 7.86
C CYS A 157 -7.89 -6.87 9.20
N THR A 158 -7.73 -8.11 9.64
CA THR A 158 -7.05 -8.45 10.91
C THR A 158 -5.58 -8.02 10.88
N VAL A 159 -4.87 -8.33 9.79
CA VAL A 159 -3.45 -7.94 9.66
C VAL A 159 -3.32 -6.41 9.64
N MET A 160 -4.17 -5.72 8.89
CA MET A 160 -4.18 -4.26 8.81
C MET A 160 -4.46 -3.63 10.18
N PHE A 161 -5.43 -4.16 10.92
CA PHE A 161 -5.73 -3.73 12.28
C PHE A 161 -4.54 -3.93 13.22
N LEU A 162 -3.92 -5.11 13.21
CA LEU A 162 -2.79 -5.40 14.09
C LEU A 162 -1.60 -4.49 13.78
N LEU A 163 -1.25 -4.31 12.52
CA LEU A 163 -0.12 -3.47 12.14
C LEU A 163 -0.37 -1.99 12.43
N SER A 164 -1.55 -1.47 12.13
CA SER A 164 -1.87 -0.06 12.36
C SER A 164 -1.98 0.31 13.84
N ASN A 165 -2.46 -0.63 14.69
CA ASN A 165 -2.64 -0.35 16.13
C ASN A 165 -1.40 -0.65 16.98
N PHE A 166 -0.55 -1.61 16.57
CA PHE A 166 0.55 -2.10 17.42
C PHE A 166 1.93 -1.90 16.83
N VAL A 167 2.06 -1.74 15.50
CA VAL A 167 3.37 -1.59 14.85
C VAL A 167 3.61 -0.17 14.36
N GLY A 168 2.74 0.40 13.56
CA GLY A 168 2.81 1.79 13.13
C GLY A 168 2.47 2.01 11.66
N ALA A 169 2.28 3.27 11.31
CA ALA A 169 1.84 3.71 9.98
C ALA A 169 2.77 3.23 8.85
N GLU A 170 4.07 3.21 9.10
CA GLU A 170 5.12 3.02 8.09
C GLU A 170 5.07 1.64 7.43
N VAL A 171 4.69 0.63 8.20
CA VAL A 171 4.66 -0.76 7.73
C VAL A 171 3.27 -1.30 7.50
N THR A 172 2.23 -0.55 7.87
CA THR A 172 0.84 -1.05 7.87
C THR A 172 0.42 -1.52 6.49
N SER A 173 0.53 -0.70 5.46
CA SER A 173 0.10 -1.09 4.11
C SER A 173 0.98 -2.21 3.54
N MET A 174 2.30 -2.02 3.54
CA MET A 174 3.23 -2.99 2.96
C MET A 174 3.16 -4.34 3.67
N GLY A 175 3.15 -4.34 5.00
CA GLY A 175 3.00 -5.56 5.81
C GLY A 175 1.66 -6.24 5.58
N THR A 176 0.56 -5.47 5.54
CA THR A 176 -0.77 -6.01 5.27
C THR A 176 -0.81 -6.71 3.91
N GLY A 177 -0.35 -6.06 2.85
CA GLY A 177 -0.35 -6.64 1.51
C GLY A 177 0.46 -7.94 1.44
N LEU A 178 1.70 -7.94 1.96
CA LEU A 178 2.57 -9.11 1.92
C LEU A 178 2.03 -10.27 2.76
N ILE A 179 1.66 -10.01 4.02
CA ILE A 179 1.16 -11.06 4.92
C ILE A 179 -0.16 -11.61 4.39
N SER A 180 -1.07 -10.77 3.88
CA SER A 180 -2.33 -11.22 3.30
C SER A 180 -2.12 -12.07 2.05
N MET A 181 -1.16 -11.73 1.19
CA MET A 181 -0.77 -12.59 0.05
C MET A 181 -0.29 -13.95 0.52
N LEU A 182 0.58 -14.01 1.54
CA LEU A 182 1.08 -15.27 2.09
C LEU A 182 -0.04 -16.10 2.73
N LEU A 183 -0.95 -15.47 3.47
CA LEU A 183 -2.11 -16.14 4.06
C LEU A 183 -3.06 -16.65 2.99
N SER A 184 -3.28 -15.89 1.92
CA SER A 184 -4.08 -16.31 0.77
C SER A 184 -3.46 -17.53 0.08
N LEU A 185 -2.14 -17.52 -0.11
CA LEU A 185 -1.38 -18.66 -0.62
C LEU A 185 -1.54 -19.91 0.25
N ALA A 186 -1.41 -19.74 1.56
CA ALA A 186 -1.58 -20.82 2.51
C ALA A 186 -3.00 -21.38 2.46
N TYR A 187 -4.02 -20.51 2.44
CA TYR A 187 -5.42 -20.93 2.32
C TYR A 187 -5.66 -21.78 1.07
N VAL A 188 -5.19 -21.31 -0.10
CA VAL A 188 -5.38 -22.03 -1.37
C VAL A 188 -4.71 -23.39 -1.35
N LYS A 189 -3.53 -23.52 -0.72
CA LYS A 189 -2.80 -24.79 -0.60
C LYS A 189 -3.42 -25.75 0.41
N LEU A 190 -3.89 -25.26 1.53
CA LEU A 190 -4.35 -26.10 2.66
C LEU A 190 -5.84 -26.42 2.57
N VAL A 191 -6.65 -25.45 2.20
CA VAL A 191 -8.12 -25.57 2.16
C VAL A 191 -8.63 -25.79 0.74
N GLY A 192 -7.99 -25.12 -0.22
CA GLY A 192 -8.42 -25.11 -1.62
C GLY A 192 -9.61 -24.18 -1.87
N VAL A 193 -9.89 -23.92 -3.14
CA VAL A 193 -11.07 -23.18 -3.58
C VAL A 193 -11.84 -24.05 -4.56
N LYS A 194 -13.16 -24.18 -4.36
CA LYS A 194 -14.03 -24.90 -5.30
C LYS A 194 -14.12 -24.08 -6.60
N THR A 195 -13.31 -24.46 -7.58
CA THR A 195 -13.17 -23.73 -8.85
C THR A 195 -13.95 -24.41 -9.95
N PRO A 196 -15.09 -23.84 -10.40
CA PRO A 196 -15.75 -24.27 -11.62
C PRO A 196 -14.83 -24.08 -12.83
N GLU A 197 -14.89 -24.97 -13.83
CA GLU A 197 -14.03 -24.91 -15.02
C GLU A 197 -14.03 -23.56 -15.73
N LYS A 198 -15.16 -22.89 -15.74
CA LYS A 198 -15.32 -21.52 -16.28
C LYS A 198 -14.34 -20.49 -15.70
N PHE A 199 -13.88 -20.68 -14.46
CA PHE A 199 -13.00 -19.75 -13.77
C PHE A 199 -11.55 -20.26 -13.68
N ARG A 200 -11.24 -21.40 -14.34
CA ARG A 200 -9.86 -21.88 -14.41
C ARG A 200 -9.06 -21.15 -15.47
N HIS A 201 -7.88 -20.75 -15.12
CA HIS A 201 -6.90 -20.17 -16.03
C HIS A 201 -5.49 -20.63 -15.64
N HIS A 202 -4.85 -21.34 -16.54
CA HIS A 202 -3.47 -21.76 -16.38
C HIS A 202 -2.56 -20.65 -16.92
N ALA A 203 -1.83 -19.97 -16.03
CA ALA A 203 -0.83 -19.00 -16.44
C ALA A 203 0.33 -19.73 -17.14
N ALA A 204 0.77 -19.22 -18.28
CA ALA A 204 1.92 -19.76 -19.00
C ALA A 204 3.16 -19.76 -18.08
N ALA A 205 3.94 -20.85 -18.15
CA ALA A 205 5.15 -20.99 -17.37
C ALA A 205 6.23 -20.07 -17.93
N GLN A 206 6.44 -18.91 -17.30
CA GLN A 206 7.54 -18.00 -17.64
C GLN A 206 8.81 -18.44 -16.91
N GLN A 207 9.96 -18.43 -17.60
CA GLN A 207 11.26 -18.70 -16.96
C GLN A 207 11.57 -17.59 -15.96
N ARG A 208 11.95 -17.98 -14.74
CA ARG A 208 12.31 -17.04 -13.66
C ARG A 208 13.81 -16.77 -13.70
N LYS A 209 14.18 -15.50 -13.57
CA LYS A 209 15.57 -15.07 -13.43
C LYS A 209 16.00 -15.10 -11.95
N TYR A 210 15.08 -14.74 -11.05
CA TYR A 210 15.32 -14.70 -9.60
C TYR A 210 14.32 -15.58 -8.87
N SER A 211 14.70 -16.08 -7.68
CA SER A 211 13.74 -16.66 -6.76
C SER A 211 12.79 -15.57 -6.23
N ALA A 212 11.57 -15.95 -5.84
CA ALA A 212 10.60 -14.99 -5.29
C ALA A 212 11.16 -14.19 -4.10
N PHE A 213 11.93 -14.85 -3.23
CA PHE A 213 12.57 -14.20 -2.08
C PHE A 213 13.60 -13.15 -2.52
N ARG A 214 14.46 -13.46 -3.50
CA ARG A 214 15.44 -12.50 -4.04
C ARG A 214 14.76 -11.33 -4.75
N ALA A 215 13.73 -11.60 -5.53
CA ALA A 215 12.97 -10.57 -6.24
C ALA A 215 12.30 -9.59 -5.26
N MET A 216 11.80 -10.07 -4.12
CA MET A 216 11.14 -9.24 -3.10
C MET A 216 12.09 -8.70 -2.02
N SER A 217 13.40 -8.99 -2.10
CA SER A 217 14.36 -8.65 -1.05
C SER A 217 14.36 -7.18 -0.61
N PRO A 218 14.29 -6.14 -1.49
CA PRO A 218 14.26 -4.75 -1.04
C PRO A 218 13.08 -4.46 -0.11
N TYR A 219 11.92 -5.03 -0.42
CA TYR A 219 10.72 -4.85 0.37
C TYR A 219 10.75 -5.63 1.69
N ILE A 220 11.35 -6.82 1.68
CA ILE A 220 11.57 -7.60 2.91
C ILE A 220 12.51 -6.82 3.85
N TYR A 221 13.56 -6.20 3.30
CA TYR A 221 14.43 -5.32 4.09
C TYR A 221 13.65 -4.14 4.67
N MET A 222 12.75 -3.51 3.92
CA MET A 222 11.90 -2.42 4.44
C MET A 222 11.02 -2.90 5.59
N LEU A 223 10.37 -4.06 5.46
CA LEU A 223 9.53 -4.65 6.51
C LEU A 223 10.29 -4.91 7.82
N VAL A 224 11.58 -5.21 7.74
CA VAL A 224 12.42 -5.47 8.90
C VAL A 224 13.06 -4.18 9.43
N LEU A 225 13.67 -3.39 8.54
CA LEU A 225 14.47 -2.24 8.96
C LEU A 225 13.63 -1.05 9.42
N LEU A 226 12.44 -0.82 8.86
CA LEU A 226 11.58 0.28 9.32
C LEU A 226 11.16 0.12 10.78
N PRO A 227 10.59 -1.01 11.23
CA PRO A 227 10.29 -1.21 12.63
C PRO A 227 11.55 -1.27 13.51
N LEU A 228 12.63 -1.88 13.01
CA LEU A 228 13.88 -1.98 13.75
C LEU A 228 14.45 -0.59 14.06
N VAL A 229 14.48 0.32 13.11
CA VAL A 229 14.93 1.70 13.32
C VAL A 229 13.96 2.44 14.23
N ARG A 230 12.66 2.30 14.01
CA ARG A 230 11.64 3.00 14.81
C ARG A 230 11.70 2.66 16.30
N TYR A 231 11.81 1.38 16.62
CA TYR A 231 11.76 0.89 18.00
C TYR A 231 13.13 0.53 18.56
N GLY A 232 14.03 0.02 17.72
CA GLY A 232 15.35 -0.42 18.15
C GLY A 232 16.30 0.75 18.36
N PHE A 233 16.30 1.77 17.50
CA PHE A 233 17.19 2.94 17.66
C PHE A 233 16.93 3.70 18.96
N PRO A 234 15.67 4.07 19.31
CA PRO A 234 15.38 4.70 20.59
C PRO A 234 15.67 3.82 21.81
N ALA A 235 15.63 2.51 21.66
CA ALA A 235 15.91 1.57 22.75
C ALA A 235 17.43 1.48 23.08
N VAL A 236 18.28 1.67 22.07
CA VAL A 236 19.74 1.54 22.21
C VAL A 236 20.41 2.90 22.45
N VAL A 237 19.92 3.96 21.83
CA VAL A 237 20.49 5.31 21.90
C VAL A 237 19.76 6.11 22.98
N PRO A 238 20.45 6.61 24.02
CA PRO A 238 19.84 7.50 25.00
C PRO A 238 19.20 8.71 24.32
N ASN A 239 17.93 9.00 24.63
CA ASN A 239 17.14 10.01 23.96
C ASN A 239 17.01 9.83 22.43
N GLY A 240 17.18 8.60 21.92
CA GLY A 240 17.20 8.31 20.48
C GLY A 240 15.95 8.78 19.75
N PHE A 241 14.78 8.72 20.39
CA PHE A 241 13.55 9.27 19.81
C PHE A 241 13.61 10.80 19.63
N ALA A 242 14.12 11.52 20.60
CA ALA A 242 14.30 12.98 20.49
C ALA A 242 15.33 13.33 19.40
N VAL A 243 16.41 12.55 19.28
CA VAL A 243 17.40 12.69 18.20
C VAL A 243 16.74 12.46 16.83
N MET A 244 15.93 11.42 16.69
CA MET A 244 15.18 11.16 15.45
C MET A 244 14.26 12.34 15.11
N CYS A 245 13.54 12.89 16.08
CA CYS A 245 12.65 14.04 15.88
C CYS A 245 13.43 15.33 15.52
N THR A 246 14.64 15.53 16.04
CA THR A 246 15.47 16.70 15.74
C THR A 246 15.85 16.78 14.25
N PHE A 247 16.11 15.64 13.60
CA PHE A 247 16.39 15.58 12.15
C PHE A 247 15.13 15.42 11.30
N GLY A 248 13.94 15.36 11.92
CA GLY A 248 12.68 15.06 11.29
C GLY A 248 12.50 13.54 11.08
N TYR A 249 11.43 13.01 11.63
CA TYR A 249 11.11 11.57 11.57
C TYR A 249 11.05 11.03 10.13
N ILE A 250 10.51 11.83 9.21
CA ILE A 250 10.43 11.50 7.78
C ILE A 250 11.82 11.27 7.17
N PHE A 251 12.84 12.03 7.61
CA PHE A 251 14.21 11.87 7.13
C PHE A 251 14.77 10.46 7.42
N TRP A 252 14.52 9.94 8.63
CA TRP A 252 14.97 8.59 8.99
C TRP A 252 14.32 7.50 8.14
N VAL A 253 13.03 7.63 7.86
CA VAL A 253 12.32 6.71 6.96
C VAL A 253 12.91 6.76 5.56
N ASP A 254 13.26 7.94 5.05
CA ASP A 254 13.91 8.12 3.74
C ASP A 254 15.26 7.41 3.67
N VAL A 255 16.10 7.59 4.69
CA VAL A 255 17.41 6.93 4.78
C VAL A 255 17.24 5.41 4.78
N VAL A 256 16.31 4.90 5.58
CA VAL A 256 16.04 3.45 5.62
C VAL A 256 15.60 2.91 4.26
N ILE A 257 14.70 3.61 3.56
CA ILE A 257 14.24 3.18 2.23
C ILE A 257 15.40 3.16 1.22
N LEU A 258 16.27 4.18 1.24
CA LEU A 258 17.46 4.22 0.37
C LEU A 258 18.43 3.08 0.68
N VAL A 259 18.67 2.78 1.95
CA VAL A 259 19.49 1.64 2.39
C VAL A 259 18.87 0.32 1.90
N CYS A 260 17.55 0.15 2.03
CA CYS A 260 16.86 -1.03 1.51
C CYS A 260 17.01 -1.18 -0.01
N GLY A 261 16.98 -0.06 -0.74
CA GLY A 261 17.23 -0.04 -2.18
C GLY A 261 18.65 -0.49 -2.54
N MET A 262 19.66 -0.04 -1.80
CA MET A 262 21.06 -0.46 -1.99
C MET A 262 21.26 -1.95 -1.65
N LEU A 263 20.73 -2.41 -0.52
CA LEU A 263 20.78 -3.83 -0.13
C LEU A 263 20.05 -4.72 -1.14
N GLY A 264 18.91 -4.26 -1.64
CA GLY A 264 18.16 -4.91 -2.70
C GLY A 264 18.95 -5.01 -4.01
N ALA A 265 19.63 -3.94 -4.41
CA ALA A 265 20.51 -3.95 -5.60
C ALA A 265 21.64 -4.97 -5.43
N ALA A 266 22.27 -5.02 -4.26
CA ALA A 266 23.32 -5.99 -3.96
C ALA A 266 22.80 -7.45 -4.02
N THR A 267 21.64 -7.74 -3.43
CA THR A 267 21.02 -9.08 -3.50
C THR A 267 20.59 -9.49 -4.91
N LEU A 268 20.19 -8.56 -5.75
CA LEU A 268 19.86 -8.80 -7.15
C LEU A 268 21.09 -8.90 -8.04
N GLY A 269 22.28 -8.62 -7.51
CA GLY A 269 23.54 -8.65 -8.26
C GLY A 269 23.70 -7.47 -9.21
N VAL A 270 23.09 -6.33 -8.90
CA VAL A 270 23.18 -5.10 -9.70
C VAL A 270 24.48 -4.35 -9.36
N SER A 271 25.25 -3.99 -10.38
CA SER A 271 26.48 -3.22 -10.19
C SER A 271 26.17 -1.78 -9.74
N ALA A 272 27.14 -1.15 -9.06
CA ALA A 272 27.00 0.26 -8.62
C ALA A 272 26.75 1.22 -9.80
N LYS A 273 27.33 0.93 -10.99
CA LYS A 273 27.09 1.72 -12.21
C LYS A 273 25.63 1.62 -12.68
N GLN A 274 25.08 0.41 -12.68
CA GLN A 274 23.67 0.18 -13.03
C GLN A 274 22.73 0.81 -11.98
N TYR A 275 23.03 0.66 -10.69
CA TYR A 275 22.22 1.28 -9.63
C TYR A 275 22.19 2.80 -9.74
N ARG A 276 23.35 3.44 -10.06
CA ARG A 276 23.39 4.89 -10.32
C ARG A 276 22.53 5.29 -11.53
N ALA A 277 22.50 4.47 -12.59
CA ALA A 277 21.64 4.71 -13.73
C ALA A 277 20.14 4.62 -13.36
N VAL A 278 19.77 3.63 -12.53
CA VAL A 278 18.41 3.53 -11.97
C VAL A 278 18.04 4.80 -11.18
N CYS A 279 18.92 5.25 -10.29
CA CYS A 279 18.70 6.48 -9.52
C CYS A 279 18.53 7.72 -10.43
N SER A 280 19.36 7.86 -11.45
CA SER A 280 19.26 8.96 -12.41
C SER A 280 17.92 8.98 -13.15
N ARG A 281 17.46 7.81 -13.62
CA ARG A 281 16.13 7.69 -14.27
C ARG A 281 14.99 7.95 -13.30
N THR A 282 15.15 7.56 -12.06
CA THR A 282 14.16 7.79 -11.01
C THR A 282 13.88 9.28 -10.80
N VAL A 283 14.90 10.14 -10.91
CA VAL A 283 14.70 11.61 -10.81
C VAL A 283 13.67 12.10 -11.83
N GLY A 284 13.74 11.62 -13.08
CA GLY A 284 12.76 11.98 -14.11
C GLY A 284 11.33 11.51 -13.80
N ASN A 285 11.19 10.34 -13.18
CA ASN A 285 9.87 9.79 -12.81
C ASN A 285 9.28 10.46 -11.58
N VAL A 286 10.12 10.92 -10.65
CA VAL A 286 9.70 11.52 -9.38
C VAL A 286 9.30 12.99 -9.55
N LEU A 287 9.92 13.71 -10.48
CA LEU A 287 9.66 15.14 -10.67
C LEU A 287 8.18 15.49 -10.92
N PRO A 288 7.45 14.82 -11.83
CA PRO A 288 6.01 15.06 -12.01
C PRO A 288 5.21 14.79 -10.73
N VAL A 289 5.55 13.73 -9.99
CA VAL A 289 4.89 13.36 -8.74
C VAL A 289 5.11 14.43 -7.68
N LEU A 290 6.35 14.95 -7.54
CA LEU A 290 6.66 16.03 -6.61
C LEU A 290 5.90 17.32 -6.94
N ILE A 291 5.79 17.66 -8.23
CA ILE A 291 5.02 18.83 -8.67
C ILE A 291 3.54 18.66 -8.30
N THR A 292 2.95 17.51 -8.60
CA THR A 292 1.55 17.23 -8.26
C THR A 292 1.31 17.24 -6.76
N MET A 293 2.13 16.52 -5.99
CA MET A 293 2.00 16.50 -4.54
C MET A 293 2.24 17.86 -3.91
N GLY A 294 3.24 18.62 -4.39
CA GLY A 294 3.52 19.97 -3.94
C GLY A 294 2.33 20.91 -4.20
N SER A 295 1.74 20.83 -5.39
CA SER A 295 0.56 21.63 -5.73
C SER A 295 -0.65 21.29 -4.83
N LEU A 296 -0.89 20.00 -4.58
CA LEU A 296 -1.97 19.56 -3.68
C LEU A 296 -1.73 20.00 -2.23
N LEU A 297 -0.48 19.95 -1.75
CA LEU A 297 -0.12 20.43 -0.42
C LEU A 297 -0.33 21.94 -0.29
N ILE A 298 0.02 22.73 -1.31
CA ILE A 298 -0.24 24.16 -1.34
C ILE A 298 -1.73 24.46 -1.25
N VAL A 299 -2.56 23.77 -2.07
CA VAL A 299 -4.02 23.91 -2.03
C VAL A 299 -4.55 23.55 -0.65
N SER A 300 -4.13 22.41 -0.09
CA SER A 300 -4.52 21.97 1.24
C SER A 300 -4.14 22.99 2.32
N TYR A 301 -2.93 23.54 2.25
CA TYR A 301 -2.46 24.55 3.19
C TYR A 301 -3.29 25.85 3.10
N ILE A 302 -3.60 26.30 1.89
CA ILE A 302 -4.47 27.48 1.68
C ILE A 302 -5.88 27.23 2.25
N MET A 303 -6.45 26.03 2.00
CA MET A 303 -7.79 25.68 2.49
C MET A 303 -7.84 25.60 4.04
N GLN A 304 -6.75 25.21 4.68
CA GLN A 304 -6.64 25.10 6.14
C GLN A 304 -6.17 26.40 6.82
N SER A 305 -5.77 27.41 6.06
CA SER A 305 -5.25 28.66 6.59
C SER A 305 -6.27 29.37 7.50
N PRO A 306 -5.86 29.87 8.69
CA PRO A 306 -6.75 30.62 9.58
C PRO A 306 -7.33 31.88 8.96
N THR A 307 -6.64 32.47 7.98
CA THR A 307 -7.04 33.74 7.33
C THR A 307 -7.98 33.53 6.14
N THR A 308 -7.83 32.45 5.40
CA THR A 308 -8.69 32.13 4.21
C THR A 308 -9.69 31.04 4.48
N GLY A 309 -9.58 30.37 5.59
CA GLY A 309 -10.37 29.35 6.29
C GLY A 309 -11.55 28.70 5.62
N MET A 310 -11.45 28.33 4.32
CA MET A 310 -12.57 27.66 3.63
C MET A 310 -13.02 26.41 4.36
N MET A 311 -12.09 25.61 4.87
CA MET A 311 -12.42 24.39 5.63
C MET A 311 -13.06 24.73 6.98
N ASN A 312 -12.58 25.77 7.66
CA ASN A 312 -13.16 26.21 8.93
C ASN A 312 -14.57 26.76 8.76
N LEU A 313 -14.81 27.56 7.72
CA LEU A 313 -16.14 28.07 7.37
C LEU A 313 -17.08 26.92 7.00
N LEU A 314 -16.65 26.04 6.11
CA LEU A 314 -17.45 24.88 5.71
C LEU A 314 -17.79 23.98 6.92
N ALA A 315 -16.80 23.72 7.77
CA ALA A 315 -16.97 22.91 8.98
C ALA A 315 -17.94 23.57 9.96
N SER A 316 -17.82 24.89 10.18
CA SER A 316 -18.71 25.63 11.08
C SER A 316 -20.15 25.71 10.56
N ASP A 317 -20.32 25.95 9.25
CA ASP A 317 -21.64 26.03 8.64
C ASP A 317 -22.36 24.66 8.66
N ILE A 318 -21.62 23.59 8.35
CA ILE A 318 -22.17 22.24 8.42
C ILE A 318 -22.47 21.84 9.87
N ALA A 319 -21.58 22.17 10.81
CA ALA A 319 -21.82 21.91 12.22
C ALA A 319 -23.05 22.65 12.75
N ALA A 320 -23.28 23.87 12.29
CA ALA A 320 -24.47 24.63 12.62
C ALA A 320 -25.77 23.99 12.12
N VAL A 321 -25.73 23.37 10.93
CA VAL A 321 -26.91 22.71 10.34
C VAL A 321 -27.13 21.30 10.91
N VAL A 322 -26.08 20.52 11.06
CA VAL A 322 -26.14 19.08 11.40
C VAL A 322 -26.04 18.85 12.92
N GLY A 323 -25.51 19.83 13.66
CA GLY A 323 -25.38 19.77 15.12
C GLY A 323 -24.63 18.52 15.59
N ARG A 324 -25.25 17.73 16.49
CA ARG A 324 -24.66 16.51 17.07
C ARG A 324 -24.35 15.40 16.06
N PHE A 325 -24.88 15.46 14.85
CA PHE A 325 -24.60 14.51 13.78
C PHE A 325 -23.38 14.93 12.93
N TYR A 326 -22.71 16.04 13.26
CA TYR A 326 -21.51 16.50 12.56
C TYR A 326 -20.43 15.42 12.32
N PRO A 327 -20.12 14.52 13.29
CA PRO A 327 -19.14 13.46 13.03
C PRO A 327 -19.51 12.53 11.87
N ALA A 328 -20.79 12.27 11.65
CA ALA A 328 -21.24 11.45 10.51
C ALA A 328 -21.17 12.24 9.17
N ALA A 329 -21.51 13.54 9.20
CA ALA A 329 -21.41 14.42 8.05
C ALA A 329 -19.95 14.69 7.66
N ALA A 330 -19.04 14.80 8.64
CA ALA A 330 -17.61 15.04 8.42
C ALA A 330 -16.94 13.96 7.56
N VAL A 331 -17.41 12.72 7.64
CA VAL A 331 -16.93 11.61 6.79
C VAL A 331 -17.22 11.87 5.30
N LEU A 332 -18.38 12.49 4.98
CA LEU A 332 -18.77 12.80 3.61
C LEU A 332 -18.04 14.03 3.06
N ILE A 333 -17.54 14.90 3.93
CA ILE A 333 -16.85 16.14 3.55
C ILE A 333 -15.35 15.89 3.36
N GLY A 334 -14.78 14.96 4.14
CA GLY A 334 -13.35 14.62 4.13
C GLY A 334 -12.97 13.51 3.16
N SER A 335 -13.93 12.92 2.50
CA SER A 335 -13.71 11.93 1.44
C SER A 335 -13.74 12.61 0.07
#